data_ccf1b8f7ba9293ba22bfa2ad1efe634c
#
_entry.id   ccf1b8f7ba9293ba22bfa2ad1efe634c
#
_cell.length_a   1.000
_cell.length_b   1.000
_cell.length_c   1.000
_cell.angle_alpha   90.00
_cell.angle_beta   90.00
_cell.angle_gamma   90.00
#
_symmetry.space_group_name_H-M   'P 1'
#
loop_
_entity.id
_entity.type
_entity.pdbx_description
1 polymer ?
#
loop_
_entity_poly.entity_id
_entity_poly.type
_entity_poly.pdbx_seq_one_letter_code
_entity_poly.pdbx_strand_id
1 'polypeptide(L)'
;MGVASISLAMTAGVALVAAAAKEPAADIVIRGGTIYPGNAAPFRGDVAIRGDRIVYVGQTAPTGAKKVIDATGMIVAPGFIDPHTHADQALASSDPATRLVLPFLMQGVTTAFIGVDGHGDPDIARTLGHTVAVKTGGESPSASPERDFGINFATYIGFGDVRMRVIGETDRAPTATELKQMAGLVSDAMCQGALGLSTGLFYAPQSFAKSDEVVALAAAAAAKGGIYDTHLRDESSYTIGLHGAIEEALTIGREARIPVHIAHIKALGVDVHGQAPAIIAMIEAAQRAGQVVHADQYAWSASHTSLSAALIPRWAQDGGREAMLKRFGDALMLERMRPEIAENLRRRGGAATLLITSGPADAQGKTLEAIAKEQGLDPVVATIAILKQREARVASFNQSENDIAAFMLRPWVVTSSDATLGHPRYYGSFARKYATYVKDEKIISLQAFIDQSTAATAAMFGLEGRGQLKVGAFADVIAFDPKTFAPRADYANPFLLAKGMGMVVVNGQVAIENGVPTGTAAGRPLPRQPIAGTCR
;
A
#
# COMPACT_ATOMS: atom_id res chain seq x y z
N MET A 1 -14.70 57.97 79.87
CA MET A 1 -13.57 57.04 80.09
C MET A 1 -13.85 55.76 79.32
N GLY A 2 -13.31 55.61 78.16
CA GLY A 2 -13.48 54.44 77.30
C GLY A 2 -12.15 54.11 76.63
N VAL A 3 -11.58 52.99 76.98
CA VAL A 3 -10.29 52.54 76.53
C VAL A 3 -10.55 51.76 75.23
N ALA A 4 -10.00 52.20 74.10
CA ALA A 4 -10.04 51.47 72.83
C ALA A 4 -8.87 50.49 72.73
N SER A 5 -9.15 49.21 72.60
CA SER A 5 -8.17 48.18 72.33
C SER A 5 -7.99 48.00 70.83
N ILE A 6 -6.76 48.21 70.39
CA ILE A 6 -6.38 47.95 68.95
C ILE A 6 -5.86 46.53 68.91
N SER A 7 -6.59 45.67 68.15
CA SER A 7 -6.13 44.29 67.80
C SER A 7 -5.35 44.34 66.54
N LEU A 8 -4.08 43.96 66.58
CA LEU A 8 -3.16 43.80 65.47
C LEU A 8 -3.35 42.40 64.84
N ALA A 9 -3.95 42.31 63.68
CA ALA A 9 -4.07 41.04 62.90
C ALA A 9 -2.79 40.80 62.09
N MET A 10 -2.00 39.80 62.47
CA MET A 10 -0.90 39.26 61.67
C MET A 10 -1.46 38.35 60.60
N THR A 11 -1.39 38.81 59.36
CA THR A 11 -1.63 37.96 58.19
C THR A 11 -0.36 37.18 57.87
N ALA A 12 -0.35 35.85 58.17
CA ALA A 12 0.67 34.92 57.70
C ALA A 12 0.46 34.65 56.20
N GLY A 13 1.33 35.21 55.37
CA GLY A 13 1.38 34.90 53.96
C GLY A 13 1.95 33.49 53.73
N VAL A 14 1.10 32.53 53.35
CA VAL A 14 1.54 31.22 52.88
C VAL A 14 2.03 31.41 51.45
N ALA A 15 3.35 31.41 51.24
CA ALA A 15 3.95 31.32 49.92
C ALA A 15 3.71 29.91 49.38
N LEU A 16 2.77 29.76 48.42
CA LEU A 16 2.64 28.55 47.62
C LEU A 16 3.88 28.46 46.73
N VAL A 17 4.86 27.65 47.10
CA VAL A 17 5.92 27.22 46.18
C VAL A 17 5.26 26.22 45.23
N ALA A 18 4.88 26.69 44.02
CA ALA A 18 4.51 25.80 42.93
C ALA A 18 5.73 24.91 42.63
N ALA A 19 5.69 23.67 43.04
CA ALA A 19 6.67 22.66 42.62
C ALA A 19 6.55 22.59 41.07
N ALA A 20 7.59 23.05 40.38
CA ALA A 20 7.70 22.87 38.95
C ALA A 20 7.56 21.37 38.68
N ALA A 21 6.47 20.97 38.03
CA ALA A 21 6.26 19.59 37.62
C ALA A 21 7.47 19.19 36.78
N LYS A 22 8.25 18.22 37.29
CA LYS A 22 9.40 17.68 36.58
C LYS A 22 8.90 17.19 35.23
N GLU A 23 9.34 17.84 34.14
CA GLU A 23 8.94 17.40 32.78
C GLU A 23 9.20 15.90 32.64
N PRO A 24 8.24 15.15 32.10
CA PRO A 24 8.37 13.70 32.04
C PRO A 24 9.57 13.32 31.17
N ALA A 25 10.46 12.50 31.74
CA ALA A 25 11.62 11.98 31.02
C ALA A 25 11.18 11.27 29.71
N ALA A 26 11.84 11.54 28.60
CA ALA A 26 11.64 10.84 27.33
C ALA A 26 12.34 9.47 27.38
N ASP A 27 11.82 8.49 26.66
CA ASP A 27 12.54 7.22 26.46
C ASP A 27 13.62 7.40 25.40
N ILE A 28 13.29 8.07 24.28
CA ILE A 28 14.19 8.32 23.16
C ILE A 28 14.17 9.82 22.82
N VAL A 29 15.34 10.38 22.56
CA VAL A 29 15.51 11.70 21.91
C VAL A 29 16.29 11.51 20.63
N ILE A 30 15.71 11.92 19.51
CA ILE A 30 16.36 12.02 18.18
C ILE A 30 16.82 13.47 18.04
N ARG A 31 18.14 13.69 17.91
CA ARG A 31 18.74 15.02 18.09
C ARG A 31 19.43 15.55 16.85
N GLY A 32 19.25 16.86 16.58
CA GLY A 32 20.06 17.63 15.62
C GLY A 32 19.76 17.37 14.15
N GLY A 33 18.65 16.69 13.84
CA GLY A 33 18.24 16.40 12.47
C GLY A 33 17.59 17.59 11.74
N THR A 34 17.47 17.50 10.43
CA THR A 34 16.56 18.35 9.65
C THR A 34 15.18 17.68 9.65
N ILE A 35 14.26 18.25 10.42
CA ILE A 35 12.93 17.67 10.65
C ILE A 35 11.98 18.11 9.55
N TYR A 36 11.36 17.14 8.87
CA TYR A 36 10.22 17.29 7.97
C TYR A 36 8.97 16.77 8.70
N PRO A 37 8.13 17.64 9.28
CA PRO A 37 7.07 17.17 10.19
C PRO A 37 5.93 16.43 9.50
N GLY A 38 5.86 16.48 8.16
CA GLY A 38 4.69 16.11 7.38
C GLY A 38 3.67 17.25 7.36
N ASN A 39 3.38 17.75 6.18
CA ASN A 39 2.44 18.87 5.95
C ASN A 39 2.80 20.20 6.67
N ALA A 40 4.10 20.43 6.93
CA ALA A 40 4.62 21.68 7.49
C ALA A 40 6.07 21.91 7.06
N ALA A 41 6.52 23.16 7.13
CA ALA A 41 7.87 23.56 6.71
C ALA A 41 8.96 22.86 7.55
N PRO A 42 10.08 22.44 6.94
CA PRO A 42 11.17 21.78 7.64
C PRO A 42 11.97 22.77 8.52
N PHE A 43 12.59 22.21 9.58
CA PHE A 43 13.46 22.98 10.49
C PHE A 43 14.54 22.07 11.10
N ARG A 44 15.62 22.63 11.65
CA ARG A 44 16.58 21.87 12.47
C ARG A 44 16.07 21.73 13.89
N GLY A 45 16.15 20.51 14.43
CA GLY A 45 15.66 20.30 15.80
C GLY A 45 15.71 18.86 16.25
N ASP A 46 14.91 18.61 17.28
CA ASP A 46 14.84 17.35 18.01
C ASP A 46 13.41 16.82 18.07
N VAL A 47 13.29 15.49 18.16
CA VAL A 47 12.04 14.77 18.44
C VAL A 47 12.24 13.94 19.70
N ALA A 48 11.31 14.04 20.70
CA ALA A 48 11.34 13.20 21.89
C ALA A 48 10.13 12.26 21.92
N ILE A 49 10.37 11.03 22.34
CA ILE A 49 9.40 9.92 22.37
C ILE A 49 9.31 9.37 23.79
N ARG A 50 8.07 9.03 24.22
CA ARG A 50 7.79 8.28 25.43
C ARG A 50 6.71 7.24 25.18
N GLY A 51 6.99 5.98 25.55
CA GLY A 51 6.15 4.87 25.13
C GLY A 51 5.99 4.86 23.61
N ASP A 52 4.76 4.80 23.15
CA ASP A 52 4.45 4.81 21.72
C ASP A 52 4.07 6.20 21.17
N ARG A 53 4.34 7.30 21.92
CA ARG A 53 3.93 8.66 21.57
C ARG A 53 5.08 9.64 21.44
N ILE A 54 4.94 10.56 20.49
CA ILE A 54 5.78 11.75 20.40
C ILE A 54 5.36 12.72 21.50
N VAL A 55 6.31 13.12 22.35
CA VAL A 55 6.08 14.05 23.47
C VAL A 55 6.71 15.43 23.25
N TYR A 56 7.60 15.56 22.28
CA TYR A 56 8.21 16.85 21.91
C TYR A 56 8.64 16.85 20.44
N VAL A 57 8.45 17.98 19.79
CA VAL A 57 8.99 18.32 18.46
C VAL A 57 9.36 19.80 18.48
N GLY A 58 10.64 20.14 18.30
CA GLY A 58 11.09 21.52 18.35
C GLY A 58 12.61 21.65 18.23
N GLN A 59 13.16 22.84 18.51
CA GLN A 59 14.59 23.12 18.31
C GLN A 59 15.51 22.37 19.27
N THR A 60 15.10 22.22 20.53
CA THR A 60 15.92 21.56 21.56
C THR A 60 15.04 20.77 22.51
N ALA A 61 15.15 19.44 22.46
CA ALA A 61 14.42 18.58 23.39
C ALA A 61 14.95 18.67 24.81
N PRO A 62 14.07 18.45 25.82
CA PRO A 62 14.48 18.35 27.22
C PRO A 62 15.58 17.30 27.42
N THR A 63 16.39 17.51 28.49
CA THR A 63 17.44 16.57 28.90
C THR A 63 16.84 15.41 29.71
N GLY A 64 17.54 14.27 29.81
CA GLY A 64 17.17 13.15 30.67
C GLY A 64 16.48 12.00 29.93
N ALA A 65 16.68 11.86 28.64
CA ALA A 65 16.23 10.68 27.87
C ALA A 65 17.04 9.42 28.25
N LYS A 66 16.38 8.26 28.23
CA LYS A 66 17.06 6.96 28.42
C LYS A 66 18.02 6.65 27.26
N LYS A 67 17.66 7.07 26.02
CA LYS A 67 18.44 6.89 24.81
C LYS A 67 18.47 8.18 24.01
N VAL A 68 19.65 8.56 23.50
CA VAL A 68 19.81 9.68 22.58
C VAL A 68 20.36 9.13 21.26
N ILE A 69 19.69 9.46 20.15
CA ILE A 69 20.09 9.08 18.80
C ILE A 69 20.52 10.37 18.08
N ASP A 70 21.77 10.41 17.64
CA ASP A 70 22.28 11.53 16.84
C ASP A 70 21.79 11.43 15.41
N ALA A 71 21.01 12.41 14.96
CA ALA A 71 20.52 12.56 13.60
C ALA A 71 21.17 13.73 12.86
N THR A 72 22.34 14.21 13.33
CA THR A 72 23.06 15.32 12.69
C THR A 72 23.38 15.00 11.23
N GLY A 73 22.93 15.87 10.33
CA GLY A 73 23.08 15.68 8.87
C GLY A 73 22.03 14.77 8.23
N MET A 74 21.16 14.14 9.02
CA MET A 74 20.05 13.31 8.51
C MET A 74 18.77 14.11 8.32
N ILE A 75 17.91 13.60 7.45
CA ILE A 75 16.50 13.97 7.35
C ILE A 75 15.72 13.14 8.36
N VAL A 76 14.95 13.79 9.22
CA VAL A 76 14.03 13.15 10.17
C VAL A 76 12.61 13.41 9.70
N ALA A 77 11.83 12.35 9.51
CA ALA A 77 10.46 12.41 8.99
C ALA A 77 9.54 11.43 9.71
N PRO A 78 8.22 11.53 9.55
CA PRO A 78 7.30 10.45 9.94
C PRO A 78 7.66 9.17 9.18
N GLY A 79 7.38 8.02 9.78
CA GLY A 79 7.47 6.74 9.08
C GLY A 79 6.62 6.74 7.82
N PHE A 80 7.15 6.21 6.72
CA PHE A 80 6.45 6.14 5.46
C PHE A 80 5.26 5.17 5.53
N ILE A 81 4.20 5.52 4.82
CA ILE A 81 2.96 4.75 4.71
C ILE A 81 2.83 4.29 3.25
N ASP A 82 2.79 2.99 3.05
CA ASP A 82 2.65 2.35 1.74
C ASP A 82 1.20 1.85 1.56
N PRO A 83 0.36 2.55 0.80
CA PRO A 83 -1.06 2.24 0.68
C PRO A 83 -1.37 1.08 -0.27
N HIS A 84 -0.36 0.52 -0.95
CA HIS A 84 -0.58 -0.57 -1.90
C HIS A 84 0.59 -1.55 -1.90
N THR A 85 0.39 -2.72 -1.25
CA THR A 85 1.43 -3.75 -1.13
C THR A 85 0.86 -5.16 -1.23
N HIS A 86 1.70 -6.12 -1.66
CA HIS A 86 1.42 -7.54 -1.57
C HIS A 86 2.28 -8.20 -0.46
N ALA A 87 2.33 -7.57 0.69
CA ALA A 87 3.03 -8.07 1.88
C ALA A 87 2.25 -9.13 2.64
N ASP A 88 1.04 -9.50 2.18
CA ASP A 88 0.10 -10.43 2.83
C ASP A 88 0.79 -11.73 3.26
N GLN A 89 1.53 -12.36 2.36
CA GLN A 89 2.20 -13.63 2.65
C GLN A 89 3.31 -13.47 3.70
N ALA A 90 4.04 -12.36 3.67
CA ALA A 90 5.10 -12.10 4.64
C ALA A 90 4.51 -11.85 6.03
N LEU A 91 3.46 -11.05 6.14
CA LEU A 91 2.77 -10.77 7.41
C LEU A 91 2.03 -12.00 7.94
N ALA A 92 1.51 -12.88 7.07
CA ALA A 92 0.87 -14.13 7.47
C ALA A 92 1.85 -15.26 7.81
N SER A 93 3.15 -15.09 7.57
CA SER A 93 4.18 -16.11 7.76
C SER A 93 4.21 -16.63 9.21
N SER A 94 4.49 -17.92 9.37
CA SER A 94 4.78 -18.52 10.67
C SER A 94 6.17 -18.13 11.19
N ASP A 95 7.11 -17.76 10.30
CA ASP A 95 8.45 -17.32 10.65
C ASP A 95 8.46 -15.86 11.15
N PRO A 96 8.86 -15.60 12.42
CA PRO A 96 8.94 -14.25 12.97
C PRO A 96 9.87 -13.32 12.19
N ALA A 97 10.98 -13.84 11.66
CA ALA A 97 11.94 -13.03 10.89
C ALA A 97 11.31 -12.52 9.58
N THR A 98 10.50 -13.33 8.91
CA THR A 98 9.75 -12.93 7.72
C THR A 98 8.70 -11.86 8.05
N ARG A 99 8.03 -11.95 9.22
CA ARG A 99 7.03 -10.94 9.65
C ARG A 99 7.63 -9.58 10.02
N LEU A 100 8.95 -9.49 10.22
CA LEU A 100 9.63 -8.20 10.37
C LEU A 100 9.53 -7.34 9.11
N VAL A 101 9.29 -7.94 7.94
CA VAL A 101 9.19 -7.30 6.63
C VAL A 101 10.36 -6.31 6.42
N LEU A 102 11.58 -6.79 6.66
CA LEU A 102 12.80 -5.99 6.66
C LEU A 102 12.99 -5.13 5.39
N PRO A 103 12.63 -5.58 4.17
CA PRO A 103 12.69 -4.73 2.98
C PRO A 103 11.90 -3.42 3.10
N PHE A 104 10.78 -3.41 3.82
CA PHE A 104 9.98 -2.20 4.07
C PHE A 104 10.66 -1.30 5.09
N LEU A 105 11.08 -1.84 6.23
CA LEU A 105 11.81 -1.08 7.26
C LEU A 105 13.05 -0.39 6.70
N MET A 106 13.83 -1.07 5.85
CA MET A 106 15.04 -0.50 5.24
C MET A 106 14.75 0.60 4.21
N GLN A 107 13.51 0.77 3.80
CA GLN A 107 13.04 1.90 2.99
C GLN A 107 12.36 2.98 3.83
N GLY A 108 12.21 2.78 5.15
CA GLY A 108 11.53 3.69 6.05
C GLY A 108 10.01 3.50 6.13
N VAL A 109 9.47 2.45 5.53
CA VAL A 109 8.05 2.12 5.60
C VAL A 109 7.75 1.52 6.98
N THR A 110 6.86 2.17 7.72
CA THR A 110 6.40 1.74 9.04
C THR A 110 4.95 1.29 9.06
N THR A 111 4.23 1.55 7.96
CA THR A 111 2.82 1.15 7.80
C THR A 111 2.59 0.71 6.35
N ALA A 112 1.94 -0.44 6.14
CA ALA A 112 1.61 -0.97 4.82
C ALA A 112 0.13 -1.38 4.76
N PHE A 113 -0.48 -1.27 3.57
CA PHE A 113 -1.82 -1.80 3.33
C PHE A 113 -1.73 -3.08 2.49
N ILE A 114 -2.55 -4.05 2.85
CA ILE A 114 -2.67 -5.36 2.23
C ILE A 114 -4.11 -5.65 1.81
N GLY A 115 -4.33 -6.79 1.17
CA GLY A 115 -5.66 -7.12 0.65
C GLY A 115 -6.05 -6.30 -0.57
N VAL A 116 -5.07 -5.77 -1.30
CA VAL A 116 -5.22 -4.95 -2.51
C VAL A 116 -5.57 -5.79 -3.75
N ASP A 117 -5.90 -5.16 -4.87
CA ASP A 117 -6.20 -5.82 -6.15
C ASP A 117 -7.32 -6.88 -6.07
N GLY A 118 -8.21 -6.74 -5.08
CA GLY A 118 -9.29 -7.68 -4.86
C GLY A 118 -8.90 -9.01 -4.21
N HIS A 119 -7.70 -9.07 -3.61
CA HIS A 119 -7.15 -10.24 -2.91
C HIS A 119 -7.07 -10.01 -1.40
N GLY A 120 -8.19 -9.77 -0.75
CA GLY A 120 -8.31 -9.58 0.69
C GLY A 120 -9.30 -10.57 1.30
N ASP A 121 -8.80 -11.46 2.17
CA ASP A 121 -9.62 -12.47 2.83
C ASP A 121 -10.87 -11.86 3.48
N PRO A 122 -12.09 -12.38 3.21
CA PRO A 122 -13.30 -11.93 3.88
C PRO A 122 -13.29 -12.06 5.41
N ASP A 123 -12.45 -12.91 5.99
CA ASP A 123 -12.20 -13.00 7.43
C ASP A 123 -11.13 -11.98 7.86
N ILE A 124 -11.54 -10.73 7.94
CA ILE A 124 -10.67 -9.60 8.33
C ILE A 124 -10.19 -9.75 9.78
N ALA A 125 -11.03 -10.25 10.67
CA ALA A 125 -10.64 -10.46 12.07
C ALA A 125 -9.44 -11.42 12.16
N ARG A 126 -9.44 -12.50 11.40
CA ARG A 126 -8.31 -13.42 11.30
C ARG A 126 -7.06 -12.74 10.74
N THR A 127 -7.20 -11.97 9.67
CA THR A 127 -6.11 -11.23 9.04
C THR A 127 -5.48 -10.23 10.00
N LEU A 128 -6.29 -9.50 10.78
CA LEU A 128 -5.82 -8.55 11.78
C LEU A 128 -5.36 -9.23 13.10
N GLY A 129 -5.46 -10.56 13.20
CA GLY A 129 -5.06 -11.30 14.42
C GLY A 129 -6.03 -11.13 15.59
N HIS A 130 -7.26 -10.66 15.35
CA HIS A 130 -8.29 -10.61 16.36
C HIS A 130 -9.01 -11.96 16.44
N THR A 131 -9.02 -12.59 17.59
CA THR A 131 -10.01 -13.61 17.92
C THR A 131 -11.34 -12.90 18.10
N VAL A 132 -12.25 -13.03 17.14
CA VAL A 132 -13.64 -12.61 17.35
C VAL A 132 -14.21 -13.53 18.41
N ALA A 133 -14.41 -13.02 19.61
CA ALA A 133 -15.28 -13.63 20.61
C ALA A 133 -16.71 -13.54 20.07
N VAL A 134 -17.10 -14.51 19.23
CA VAL A 134 -18.51 -14.73 18.93
C VAL A 134 -19.17 -15.07 20.25
N LYS A 135 -20.05 -14.20 20.75
CA LYS A 135 -20.91 -14.45 21.92
C LYS A 135 -21.93 -15.54 21.56
N THR A 136 -21.47 -16.76 21.41
CA THR A 136 -22.29 -17.97 21.53
C THR A 136 -21.82 -18.62 22.83
N GLY A 137 -22.72 -18.65 23.83
CA GLY A 137 -22.42 -19.06 25.18
C GLY A 137 -21.65 -20.38 25.27
N GLY A 138 -20.39 -20.31 25.67
CA GLY A 138 -19.50 -21.42 25.92
C GLY A 138 -18.06 -21.03 25.64
N GLU A 139 -17.22 -21.12 26.67
CA GLU A 139 -15.77 -21.03 26.79
C GLU A 139 -15.05 -20.00 25.88
N SER A 140 -14.34 -19.08 26.50
CA SER A 140 -13.45 -18.14 25.83
C SER A 140 -12.49 -18.88 24.90
N PRO A 141 -12.43 -18.56 23.59
CA PRO A 141 -11.37 -19.08 22.74
C PRO A 141 -10.03 -18.63 23.34
N SER A 142 -9.08 -19.55 23.44
CA SER A 142 -7.71 -19.20 23.79
C SER A 142 -7.24 -18.12 22.81
N ALA A 143 -6.74 -16.98 23.34
CA ALA A 143 -6.16 -15.95 22.52
C ALA A 143 -5.15 -16.58 21.56
N SER A 144 -5.31 -16.35 20.25
CA SER A 144 -4.23 -16.68 19.31
C SER A 144 -2.98 -15.98 19.81
N PRO A 145 -1.80 -16.63 19.81
CA PRO A 145 -0.59 -15.99 20.28
C PRO A 145 -0.43 -14.65 19.56
N GLU A 146 -0.20 -13.58 20.32
CA GLU A 146 0.11 -12.27 19.77
C GLU A 146 1.23 -12.45 18.76
N ARG A 147 0.92 -12.18 17.49
CA ARG A 147 1.93 -12.23 16.43
C ARG A 147 2.69 -10.92 16.45
N ASP A 148 3.99 -10.99 16.54
CA ASP A 148 4.87 -9.84 16.44
C ASP A 148 5.08 -9.46 14.97
N PHE A 149 4.86 -8.19 14.62
CA PHE A 149 5.04 -7.63 13.28
C PHE A 149 6.10 -6.54 13.29
N GLY A 150 6.90 -6.43 12.22
CA GLY A 150 7.88 -5.36 12.10
C GLY A 150 7.27 -3.99 11.82
N ILE A 151 6.16 -3.95 11.10
CA ILE A 151 5.46 -2.73 10.66
C ILE A 151 3.97 -2.78 11.02
N ASN A 152 3.35 -1.62 11.09
CA ASN A 152 1.88 -1.52 11.16
C ASN A 152 1.27 -1.94 9.83
N PHE A 153 0.04 -2.47 9.87
CA PHE A 153 -0.66 -2.79 8.64
C PHE A 153 -2.18 -2.63 8.78
N ALA A 154 -2.82 -2.29 7.68
CA ALA A 154 -4.27 -2.29 7.52
C ALA A 154 -4.64 -3.16 6.31
N THR A 155 -5.88 -3.60 6.20
CA THR A 155 -6.31 -4.52 5.14
C THR A 155 -7.63 -4.12 4.52
N TYR A 156 -7.78 -4.39 3.22
CA TYR A 156 -9.06 -4.35 2.52
C TYR A 156 -9.73 -5.71 2.55
N ILE A 157 -11.05 -5.72 2.30
CA ILE A 157 -11.73 -6.92 1.80
C ILE A 157 -11.62 -6.96 0.28
N GLY A 158 -11.20 -8.10 -0.28
CA GLY A 158 -11.03 -8.29 -1.71
C GLY A 158 -12.32 -8.71 -2.42
N PHE A 159 -12.73 -7.96 -3.45
CA PHE A 159 -13.84 -8.32 -4.33
C PHE A 159 -13.64 -9.69 -4.99
N GLY A 160 -12.41 -9.99 -5.42
CA GLY A 160 -12.05 -11.27 -6.03
C GLY A 160 -12.26 -12.43 -5.09
N ASP A 161 -11.82 -12.31 -3.84
CA ASP A 161 -11.97 -13.38 -2.85
C ASP A 161 -13.42 -13.56 -2.41
N VAL A 162 -14.21 -12.48 -2.32
CA VAL A 162 -15.66 -12.55 -2.11
C VAL A 162 -16.34 -13.28 -3.27
N ARG A 163 -15.99 -12.93 -4.51
CA ARG A 163 -16.53 -13.55 -5.71
C ARG A 163 -16.17 -15.03 -5.79
N MET A 164 -14.90 -15.36 -5.56
CA MET A 164 -14.41 -16.75 -5.50
C MET A 164 -15.17 -17.59 -4.49
N ARG A 165 -15.42 -17.04 -3.31
CA ARG A 165 -16.11 -17.74 -2.21
C ARG A 165 -17.56 -18.05 -2.51
N VAL A 166 -18.26 -17.23 -3.31
CA VAL A 166 -19.72 -17.36 -3.56
C VAL A 166 -20.01 -17.94 -4.93
N ILE A 167 -19.26 -17.56 -5.95
CA ILE A 167 -19.53 -17.91 -7.36
C ILE A 167 -18.45 -18.86 -7.93
N GLY A 168 -17.22 -18.78 -7.43
CA GLY A 168 -16.05 -19.49 -7.99
C GLY A 168 -15.42 -18.74 -9.18
N GLU A 169 -14.67 -19.47 -10.00
CA GLU A 169 -13.86 -18.93 -11.11
C GLU A 169 -14.63 -18.78 -12.43
N THR A 170 -15.96 -18.76 -12.39
CA THR A 170 -16.80 -18.82 -13.60
C THR A 170 -17.15 -17.44 -14.15
N ASP A 171 -17.19 -17.34 -15.50
CA ASP A 171 -17.67 -16.16 -16.24
C ASP A 171 -19.21 -16.15 -16.28
N ARG A 172 -19.82 -15.74 -15.17
CA ARG A 172 -21.26 -15.49 -15.07
C ARG A 172 -21.57 -14.38 -14.07
N ALA A 173 -22.72 -13.75 -14.22
CA ALA A 173 -23.23 -12.84 -13.21
C ALA A 173 -23.71 -13.61 -11.96
N PRO A 174 -23.66 -13.00 -10.76
CA PRO A 174 -24.31 -13.55 -9.57
C PRO A 174 -25.82 -13.55 -9.71
N THR A 175 -26.49 -14.52 -9.10
CA THR A 175 -27.92 -14.42 -8.84
C THR A 175 -28.19 -13.35 -7.78
N ALA A 176 -29.44 -12.88 -7.64
CA ALA A 176 -29.80 -11.90 -6.61
C ALA A 176 -29.46 -12.37 -5.18
N THR A 177 -29.59 -13.67 -4.91
CA THR A 177 -29.24 -14.28 -3.61
C THR A 177 -27.72 -14.26 -3.39
N GLU A 178 -26.93 -14.64 -4.40
CA GLU A 178 -25.47 -14.61 -4.34
C GLU A 178 -24.95 -13.17 -4.17
N LEU A 179 -25.50 -12.21 -4.91
CA LEU A 179 -25.11 -10.80 -4.78
C LEU A 179 -25.39 -10.26 -3.37
N LYS A 180 -26.54 -10.63 -2.77
CA LYS A 180 -26.87 -10.28 -1.39
C LYS A 180 -25.88 -10.94 -0.40
N GLN A 181 -25.50 -12.19 -0.63
CA GLN A 181 -24.50 -12.89 0.19
C GLN A 181 -23.13 -12.20 0.09
N MET A 182 -22.69 -11.84 -1.11
CA MET A 182 -21.43 -11.12 -1.34
C MET A 182 -21.43 -9.76 -0.63
N ALA A 183 -22.51 -8.98 -0.74
CA ALA A 183 -22.65 -7.70 -0.04
C ALA A 183 -22.66 -7.88 1.50
N GLY A 184 -23.22 -8.99 2.00
CA GLY A 184 -23.16 -9.37 3.41
C GLY A 184 -21.74 -9.59 3.89
N LEU A 185 -20.92 -10.35 3.14
CA LEU A 185 -19.50 -10.58 3.45
C LEU A 185 -18.72 -9.25 3.52
N VAL A 186 -18.97 -8.32 2.58
CA VAL A 186 -18.35 -6.99 2.61
C VAL A 186 -18.76 -6.22 3.86
N SER A 187 -20.07 -6.20 4.19
CA SER A 187 -20.58 -5.52 5.39
C SER A 187 -19.94 -6.06 6.68
N ASP A 188 -19.81 -7.40 6.79
CA ASP A 188 -19.24 -8.07 7.96
C ASP A 188 -17.74 -7.77 8.08
N ALA A 189 -17.00 -7.81 6.97
CA ALA A 189 -15.59 -7.46 6.92
C ALA A 189 -15.33 -6.01 7.35
N MET A 190 -16.18 -5.08 6.91
CA MET A 190 -16.09 -3.68 7.35
C MET A 190 -16.30 -3.55 8.86
N CYS A 191 -17.20 -4.32 9.45
CA CYS A 191 -17.42 -4.35 10.89
C CYS A 191 -16.26 -4.99 11.67
N GLN A 192 -15.44 -5.80 11.02
CA GLN A 192 -14.22 -6.38 11.57
C GLN A 192 -13.00 -5.46 11.44
N GLY A 193 -13.12 -4.33 10.75
CA GLY A 193 -12.05 -3.33 10.66
C GLY A 193 -11.36 -3.23 9.30
N ALA A 194 -11.98 -3.72 8.21
CA ALA A 194 -11.47 -3.51 6.85
C ALA A 194 -11.42 -2.01 6.49
N LEU A 195 -10.44 -1.59 5.69
CA LEU A 195 -10.33 -0.22 5.17
C LEU A 195 -11.47 0.11 4.20
N GLY A 196 -11.90 -0.87 3.43
CA GLY A 196 -12.86 -0.73 2.35
C GLY A 196 -12.86 -1.97 1.46
N LEU A 197 -13.41 -1.82 0.27
CA LEU A 197 -13.44 -2.83 -0.78
C LEU A 197 -12.30 -2.59 -1.77
N SER A 198 -11.43 -3.60 -2.00
CA SER A 198 -10.47 -3.57 -3.10
C SER A 198 -10.96 -4.40 -4.30
N THR A 199 -10.60 -3.97 -5.51
CA THR A 199 -10.86 -4.71 -6.75
C THR A 199 -9.62 -4.79 -7.62
N GLY A 200 -9.52 -5.87 -8.43
CA GLY A 200 -8.56 -6.00 -9.51
C GLY A 200 -9.28 -6.44 -10.78
N LEU A 201 -10.06 -5.53 -11.36
CA LEU A 201 -10.99 -5.82 -12.46
C LEU A 201 -10.28 -6.23 -13.77
N PHE A 202 -8.97 -6.10 -13.82
CA PHE A 202 -8.13 -6.64 -14.88
C PHE A 202 -8.00 -8.17 -14.81
N TYR A 203 -8.05 -8.77 -13.62
CA TYR A 203 -7.76 -10.17 -13.36
C TYR A 203 -9.02 -11.05 -13.37
N ALA A 204 -8.96 -12.25 -14.00
CA ALA A 204 -9.99 -13.26 -13.81
C ALA A 204 -9.94 -13.82 -12.37
N PRO A 205 -11.08 -14.09 -11.71
CA PRO A 205 -12.45 -13.99 -12.22
C PRO A 205 -13.11 -12.61 -12.04
N GLN A 206 -12.42 -11.60 -11.49
CA GLN A 206 -12.97 -10.27 -11.25
C GLN A 206 -13.33 -9.56 -12.56
N SER A 207 -12.55 -9.81 -13.63
CA SER A 207 -12.77 -9.24 -14.97
C SER A 207 -14.09 -9.66 -15.62
N PHE A 208 -14.74 -10.71 -15.14
CA PHE A 208 -16.04 -11.17 -15.59
C PHE A 208 -17.21 -10.37 -14.99
N ALA A 209 -16.95 -9.65 -13.89
CA ALA A 209 -17.97 -8.83 -13.24
C ALA A 209 -18.29 -7.58 -14.07
N LYS A 210 -19.58 -7.22 -14.10
CA LYS A 210 -20.04 -5.93 -14.61
C LYS A 210 -19.97 -4.86 -13.52
N SER A 211 -20.03 -3.60 -13.92
CA SER A 211 -19.90 -2.47 -12.99
C SER A 211 -21.02 -2.43 -11.94
N ASP A 212 -22.22 -2.88 -12.27
CA ASP A 212 -23.36 -2.96 -11.32
C ASP A 212 -23.12 -3.93 -10.16
N GLU A 213 -22.45 -5.07 -10.42
CA GLU A 213 -22.00 -5.99 -9.37
C GLU A 213 -21.02 -5.30 -8.41
N VAL A 214 -20.05 -4.56 -8.96
CA VAL A 214 -19.06 -3.82 -8.15
C VAL A 214 -19.72 -2.71 -7.35
N VAL A 215 -20.62 -1.94 -7.96
CA VAL A 215 -21.41 -0.88 -7.29
C VAL A 215 -22.16 -1.42 -6.09
N ALA A 216 -22.81 -2.58 -6.21
CA ALA A 216 -23.56 -3.18 -5.10
C ALA A 216 -22.66 -3.50 -3.89
N LEU A 217 -21.45 -4.04 -4.13
CA LEU A 217 -20.50 -4.35 -3.06
C LEU A 217 -19.82 -3.09 -2.50
N ALA A 218 -19.49 -2.13 -3.36
CA ALA A 218 -18.95 -0.85 -2.96
C ALA A 218 -19.93 -0.05 -2.09
N ALA A 219 -21.24 -0.12 -2.40
CA ALA A 219 -22.28 0.49 -1.57
C ALA A 219 -22.38 -0.15 -0.17
N ALA A 220 -22.15 -1.47 -0.05
CA ALA A 220 -22.08 -2.15 1.24
C ALA A 220 -20.89 -1.66 2.08
N ALA A 221 -19.72 -1.42 1.46
CA ALA A 221 -18.57 -0.83 2.11
C ALA A 221 -18.81 0.65 2.49
N ALA A 222 -19.41 1.43 1.58
CA ALA A 222 -19.75 2.85 1.79
C ALA A 222 -20.66 3.05 3.02
N ALA A 223 -21.66 2.16 3.21
CA ALA A 223 -22.57 2.20 4.35
C ALA A 223 -21.88 2.08 5.71
N LYS A 224 -20.62 1.62 5.74
CA LYS A 224 -19.77 1.47 6.92
C LYS A 224 -18.60 2.47 6.96
N GLY A 225 -18.52 3.40 5.99
CA GLY A 225 -17.45 4.38 5.90
C GLY A 225 -16.18 3.88 5.22
N GLY A 226 -16.29 2.87 4.36
CA GLY A 226 -15.17 2.31 3.60
C GLY A 226 -14.70 3.20 2.46
N ILE A 227 -13.62 2.75 1.82
CA ILE A 227 -13.01 3.31 0.62
C ILE A 227 -13.10 2.25 -0.48
N TYR A 228 -13.27 2.66 -1.73
CA TYR A 228 -13.17 1.79 -2.90
C TYR A 228 -11.77 1.93 -3.48
N ASP A 229 -10.96 0.88 -3.36
CA ASP A 229 -9.63 0.77 -3.94
C ASP A 229 -9.70 -0.08 -5.22
N THR A 230 -9.06 0.36 -6.31
CA THR A 230 -9.20 -0.34 -7.58
C THR A 230 -7.93 -0.38 -8.42
N HIS A 231 -7.42 -1.61 -8.66
CA HIS A 231 -6.69 -1.88 -9.89
C HIS A 231 -7.71 -1.82 -11.03
N LEU A 232 -7.52 -0.91 -11.96
CA LEU A 232 -8.45 -0.62 -13.04
C LEU A 232 -8.71 -1.86 -13.92
N ARG A 233 -9.89 -1.94 -14.52
CA ARG A 233 -10.24 -2.98 -15.50
C ARG A 233 -9.29 -3.01 -16.68
N ASP A 234 -8.82 -1.82 -17.10
CA ASP A 234 -7.92 -1.67 -18.23
C ASP A 234 -6.99 -0.47 -18.02
N GLU A 235 -5.72 -0.73 -17.94
CA GLU A 235 -4.68 0.31 -17.83
C GLU A 235 -4.03 0.60 -19.19
N SER A 236 -4.59 0.00 -20.27
CA SER A 236 -4.06 0.01 -21.63
C SER A 236 -5.20 0.08 -22.67
N SER A 237 -5.28 -0.92 -23.56
CA SER A 237 -6.25 -1.05 -24.66
C SER A 237 -6.76 -2.48 -24.80
N TYR A 238 -6.83 -3.24 -23.69
CA TYR A 238 -7.26 -4.65 -23.71
C TYR A 238 -8.76 -4.81 -23.94
N THR A 239 -9.58 -3.95 -23.34
CA THR A 239 -11.04 -4.05 -23.32
C THR A 239 -11.69 -2.68 -23.53
N ILE A 240 -11.99 -1.96 -22.43
CA ILE A 240 -12.66 -0.65 -22.45
C ILE A 240 -11.66 0.52 -22.59
N GLY A 241 -10.37 0.21 -22.59
CA GLY A 241 -9.29 1.19 -22.65
C GLY A 241 -9.09 1.95 -21.33
N LEU A 242 -7.92 2.63 -21.21
CA LEU A 242 -7.55 3.37 -20.01
C LEU A 242 -8.60 4.45 -19.64
N HIS A 243 -9.07 5.24 -20.61
CA HIS A 243 -10.09 6.27 -20.37
C HIS A 243 -11.41 5.67 -19.88
N GLY A 244 -11.87 4.58 -20.52
CA GLY A 244 -13.09 3.89 -20.11
C GLY A 244 -12.98 3.30 -18.71
N ALA A 245 -11.82 2.80 -18.31
CA ALA A 245 -11.59 2.23 -16.98
C ALA A 245 -11.54 3.31 -15.88
N ILE A 246 -10.99 4.48 -16.17
CA ILE A 246 -11.08 5.65 -15.26
C ILE A 246 -12.55 6.07 -15.09
N GLU A 247 -13.31 6.21 -16.18
CA GLU A 247 -14.73 6.57 -16.09
C GLU A 247 -15.55 5.51 -15.34
N GLU A 248 -15.25 4.21 -15.53
CA GLU A 248 -15.85 3.13 -14.75
C GLU A 248 -15.59 3.31 -13.24
N ALA A 249 -14.34 3.54 -12.84
CA ALA A 249 -13.97 3.75 -11.44
C ALA A 249 -14.67 4.98 -10.82
N LEU A 250 -14.72 6.10 -11.56
CA LEU A 250 -15.42 7.30 -11.15
C LEU A 250 -16.94 7.07 -11.03
N THR A 251 -17.52 6.30 -11.95
CA THR A 251 -18.96 5.95 -11.94
C THR A 251 -19.30 5.07 -10.75
N ILE A 252 -18.51 4.03 -10.48
CA ILE A 252 -18.68 3.20 -9.28
C ILE A 252 -18.64 4.06 -8.01
N GLY A 253 -17.68 4.99 -7.91
CA GLY A 253 -17.58 5.90 -6.78
C GLY A 253 -18.82 6.78 -6.60
N ARG A 254 -19.37 7.33 -7.70
CA ARG A 254 -20.59 8.17 -7.68
C ARG A 254 -21.82 7.38 -7.27
N GLU A 255 -22.04 6.23 -7.90
CA GLU A 255 -23.24 5.42 -7.67
C GLU A 255 -23.26 4.79 -6.28
N ALA A 256 -22.12 4.26 -5.82
CA ALA A 256 -21.97 3.71 -4.48
C ALA A 256 -21.79 4.80 -3.40
N ARG A 257 -21.59 6.07 -3.76
CA ARG A 257 -21.30 7.20 -2.85
C ARG A 257 -20.10 6.91 -1.93
N ILE A 258 -19.01 6.43 -2.50
CA ILE A 258 -17.81 6.00 -1.82
C ILE A 258 -16.58 6.78 -2.33
N PRO A 259 -15.62 7.17 -1.47
CA PRO A 259 -14.33 7.67 -1.93
C PRO A 259 -13.62 6.64 -2.80
N VAL A 260 -13.00 7.08 -3.90
CA VAL A 260 -12.27 6.22 -4.84
C VAL A 260 -10.77 6.40 -4.64
N HIS A 261 -10.07 5.30 -4.53
CA HIS A 261 -8.61 5.24 -4.63
C HIS A 261 -8.22 4.42 -5.86
N ILE A 262 -7.56 5.07 -6.82
CA ILE A 262 -7.05 4.41 -8.02
C ILE A 262 -5.67 3.87 -7.68
N ALA A 263 -5.58 2.55 -7.55
CA ALA A 263 -4.36 1.85 -7.22
C ALA A 263 -3.30 2.02 -8.32
N HIS A 264 -2.03 2.22 -7.92
CA HIS A 264 -0.82 2.26 -8.76
C HIS A 264 -1.05 2.88 -10.17
N ILE A 265 -1.65 4.07 -10.23
CA ILE A 265 -2.07 4.74 -11.47
C ILE A 265 -0.96 4.77 -12.52
N LYS A 266 -1.26 4.34 -13.74
CA LYS A 266 -0.32 4.29 -14.84
C LYS A 266 -1.01 4.31 -16.21
N ALA A 267 -0.26 4.70 -17.25
CA ALA A 267 -0.58 4.47 -18.65
C ALA A 267 0.29 3.31 -19.14
N LEU A 268 -0.30 2.12 -19.29
CA LEU A 268 0.41 0.88 -19.48
C LEU A 268 0.41 0.44 -20.95
N GLY A 269 1.58 0.48 -21.60
CA GLY A 269 1.79 -0.05 -22.94
C GLY A 269 1.70 1.00 -24.05
N VAL A 270 2.12 0.57 -25.22
CA VAL A 270 2.41 1.47 -26.36
C VAL A 270 1.22 2.27 -26.87
N ASP A 271 0.01 1.78 -26.67
CA ASP A 271 -1.22 2.43 -27.17
C ASP A 271 -1.66 3.63 -26.33
N VAL A 272 -1.16 3.75 -25.09
CA VAL A 272 -1.62 4.75 -24.11
C VAL A 272 -0.50 5.64 -23.57
N HIS A 273 0.73 5.47 -24.06
CA HIS A 273 1.83 6.38 -23.69
C HIS A 273 1.47 7.83 -24.05
N GLY A 274 1.76 8.76 -23.14
CA GLY A 274 1.45 10.18 -23.29
C GLY A 274 0.03 10.56 -22.91
N GLN A 275 -0.80 9.64 -22.41
CA GLN A 275 -2.19 9.93 -22.04
C GLN A 275 -2.36 10.43 -20.59
N ALA A 276 -1.31 10.44 -19.76
CA ALA A 276 -1.40 10.92 -18.39
C ALA A 276 -2.07 12.32 -18.26
N PRO A 277 -1.80 13.33 -19.11
CA PRO A 277 -2.47 14.62 -19.01
C PRO A 277 -3.99 14.55 -19.18
N ALA A 278 -4.50 13.71 -20.09
CA ALA A 278 -5.92 13.53 -20.29
C ALA A 278 -6.58 12.82 -19.10
N ILE A 279 -5.95 11.77 -18.56
CA ILE A 279 -6.40 11.05 -17.38
C ILE A 279 -6.43 11.97 -16.15
N ILE A 280 -5.40 12.78 -15.94
CA ILE A 280 -5.34 13.79 -14.88
C ILE A 280 -6.52 14.76 -15.01
N ALA A 281 -6.78 15.24 -16.21
CA ALA A 281 -7.90 16.18 -16.45
C ALA A 281 -9.27 15.56 -16.10
N MET A 282 -9.49 14.27 -16.39
CA MET A 282 -10.72 13.55 -16.04
C MET A 282 -10.88 13.44 -14.52
N ILE A 283 -9.84 13.01 -13.81
CA ILE A 283 -9.86 12.86 -12.35
C ILE A 283 -10.08 14.20 -11.67
N GLU A 284 -9.34 15.23 -12.07
CA GLU A 284 -9.49 16.57 -11.51
C GLU A 284 -10.85 17.21 -11.83
N ALA A 285 -11.48 16.86 -12.96
CA ALA A 285 -12.86 17.27 -13.24
C ALA A 285 -13.85 16.61 -12.27
N ALA A 286 -13.69 15.32 -11.97
CA ALA A 286 -14.51 14.62 -10.98
C ALA A 286 -14.32 15.20 -9.57
N GLN A 287 -13.08 15.53 -9.19
CA GLN A 287 -12.77 16.19 -7.91
C GLN A 287 -13.43 17.57 -7.81
N ARG A 288 -13.37 18.38 -8.87
CA ARG A 288 -14.08 19.69 -8.92
C ARG A 288 -15.60 19.55 -8.84
N ALA A 289 -16.15 18.43 -9.30
CA ALA A 289 -17.57 18.09 -9.14
C ALA A 289 -17.91 17.56 -7.73
N GLY A 290 -16.95 17.51 -6.79
CA GLY A 290 -17.16 17.12 -5.39
C GLY A 290 -16.92 15.64 -5.11
N GLN A 291 -16.41 14.87 -6.07
CA GLN A 291 -16.06 13.48 -5.84
C GLN A 291 -14.70 13.36 -5.13
N VAL A 292 -14.60 12.54 -4.10
CA VAL A 292 -13.32 12.24 -3.44
C VAL A 292 -12.61 11.16 -4.24
N VAL A 293 -11.52 11.54 -4.90
CA VAL A 293 -10.70 10.65 -5.74
C VAL A 293 -9.24 10.87 -5.41
N HIS A 294 -8.54 9.79 -5.12
CA HIS A 294 -7.09 9.73 -4.88
C HIS A 294 -6.47 8.62 -5.70
N ALA A 295 -5.15 8.61 -5.77
CA ALA A 295 -4.39 7.52 -6.38
C ALA A 295 -3.06 7.32 -5.66
N ASP A 296 -2.45 6.16 -5.87
CA ASP A 296 -1.06 5.92 -5.53
C ASP A 296 -0.22 5.58 -6.77
N GLN A 297 1.09 5.61 -6.63
CA GLN A 297 2.01 5.32 -7.72
C GLN A 297 3.36 4.80 -7.19
N TYR A 298 3.89 3.76 -7.86
CA TYR A 298 5.27 3.32 -7.67
C TYR A 298 6.22 3.95 -8.69
N ALA A 299 7.48 4.10 -8.32
CA ALA A 299 8.51 4.82 -9.08
C ALA A 299 9.35 3.88 -9.99
N TRP A 300 8.72 3.06 -10.83
CA TRP A 300 9.37 2.10 -11.73
C TRP A 300 8.68 2.06 -13.08
N SER A 301 9.45 1.98 -14.16
CA SER A 301 8.92 1.91 -15.53
C SER A 301 8.43 0.52 -15.95
N ALA A 302 8.74 -0.52 -15.17
CA ALA A 302 8.18 -1.84 -15.40
C ALA A 302 7.03 -2.13 -14.43
N SER A 303 5.90 -2.62 -14.96
CA SER A 303 4.83 -3.26 -14.20
C SER A 303 5.19 -4.72 -13.87
N HIS A 304 4.46 -5.36 -12.94
CA HIS A 304 4.71 -6.75 -12.57
C HIS A 304 3.41 -7.51 -12.35
N THR A 305 3.22 -8.60 -13.09
CA THR A 305 2.00 -9.43 -13.02
C THR A 305 2.30 -10.88 -13.41
N SER A 306 1.27 -11.75 -13.41
CA SER A 306 1.40 -13.10 -13.95
C SER A 306 1.46 -13.08 -15.48
N LEU A 307 2.16 -14.04 -16.07
CA LEU A 307 2.26 -14.19 -17.53
C LEU A 307 0.90 -14.49 -18.15
N SER A 308 0.06 -15.30 -17.46
CA SER A 308 -1.31 -15.57 -17.87
C SER A 308 -2.17 -14.30 -17.89
N ALA A 309 -2.15 -13.48 -16.84
CA ALA A 309 -2.88 -12.22 -16.80
C ALA A 309 -2.39 -11.22 -17.85
N ALA A 310 -1.08 -11.20 -18.12
CA ALA A 310 -0.50 -10.31 -19.11
C ALA A 310 -0.93 -10.64 -20.55
N LEU A 311 -0.99 -11.93 -20.91
CA LEU A 311 -1.04 -12.35 -22.32
C LEU A 311 -2.24 -13.20 -22.69
N ILE A 312 -2.81 -13.99 -21.77
CA ILE A 312 -3.91 -14.90 -22.10
C ILE A 312 -5.25 -14.15 -22.10
N PRO A 313 -6.07 -14.28 -23.17
CA PRO A 313 -7.39 -13.66 -23.23
C PRO A 313 -8.26 -14.04 -22.01
N ARG A 314 -9.08 -13.11 -21.51
CA ARG A 314 -9.89 -13.32 -20.30
C ARG A 314 -10.84 -14.51 -20.42
N TRP A 315 -11.53 -14.68 -21.56
CA TRP A 315 -12.41 -15.81 -21.81
C TRP A 315 -11.70 -17.17 -21.70
N ALA A 316 -10.40 -17.22 -22.03
CA ALA A 316 -9.63 -18.45 -21.95
C ALA A 316 -9.24 -18.82 -20.50
N GLN A 317 -9.43 -17.91 -19.54
CA GLN A 317 -9.17 -18.10 -18.11
C GLN A 317 -10.44 -18.48 -17.32
N ASP A 318 -11.62 -18.51 -17.97
CA ASP A 318 -12.87 -18.97 -17.36
C ASP A 318 -12.75 -20.41 -16.84
N GLY A 319 -13.17 -20.63 -15.58
CA GLY A 319 -13.02 -21.90 -14.87
C GLY A 319 -11.61 -22.17 -14.35
N GLY A 320 -10.77 -21.11 -14.29
CA GLY A 320 -9.45 -21.13 -13.66
C GLY A 320 -8.35 -21.87 -14.44
N ARG A 321 -7.25 -22.11 -13.75
CA ARG A 321 -6.02 -22.65 -14.38
C ARG A 321 -6.22 -23.99 -15.06
N GLU A 322 -6.94 -24.92 -14.45
CA GLU A 322 -7.14 -26.26 -15.05
C GLU A 322 -7.90 -26.17 -16.37
N ALA A 323 -8.96 -25.36 -16.40
CA ALA A 323 -9.75 -25.15 -17.62
C ALA A 323 -8.92 -24.46 -18.71
N MET A 324 -8.11 -23.47 -18.34
CA MET A 324 -7.17 -22.82 -19.26
C MET A 324 -6.17 -23.83 -19.87
N LEU A 325 -5.58 -24.69 -19.05
CA LEU A 325 -4.64 -25.72 -19.53
C LEU A 325 -5.31 -26.74 -20.46
N LYS A 326 -6.59 -27.12 -20.22
CA LYS A 326 -7.37 -27.94 -21.14
C LYS A 326 -7.56 -27.25 -22.51
N ARG A 327 -7.86 -25.94 -22.52
CA ARG A 327 -7.95 -25.15 -23.74
C ARG A 327 -6.63 -25.09 -24.51
N PHE A 328 -5.48 -25.12 -23.83
CA PHE A 328 -4.18 -25.22 -24.48
C PHE A 328 -3.92 -26.58 -25.13
N GLY A 329 -4.72 -27.61 -24.84
CA GLY A 329 -4.71 -28.92 -25.50
C GLY A 329 -5.66 -28.99 -26.70
N ASP A 330 -6.56 -28.05 -26.87
CA ASP A 330 -7.56 -28.00 -27.94
C ASP A 330 -7.05 -27.14 -29.11
N ALA A 331 -6.94 -27.72 -30.29
CA ALA A 331 -6.39 -27.05 -31.46
C ALA A 331 -7.22 -25.83 -31.91
N LEU A 332 -8.57 -25.92 -31.87
CA LEU A 332 -9.46 -24.82 -32.26
C LEU A 332 -9.39 -23.67 -31.25
N MET A 333 -9.31 -23.98 -29.93
CA MET A 333 -9.14 -22.96 -28.92
C MET A 333 -7.77 -22.27 -29.03
N LEU A 334 -6.71 -23.02 -29.36
CA LEU A 334 -5.38 -22.45 -29.61
C LEU A 334 -5.37 -21.53 -30.82
N GLU A 335 -6.01 -21.95 -31.91
CA GLU A 335 -6.12 -21.12 -33.13
C GLU A 335 -6.82 -19.79 -32.81
N ARG A 336 -7.89 -19.82 -32.03
CA ARG A 336 -8.59 -18.62 -31.57
C ARG A 336 -7.71 -17.76 -30.66
N MET A 337 -6.95 -18.35 -29.70
CA MET A 337 -6.16 -17.61 -28.72
C MET A 337 -4.92 -16.93 -29.31
N ARG A 338 -4.25 -17.55 -30.30
CA ARG A 338 -2.96 -17.08 -30.84
C ARG A 338 -2.97 -15.61 -31.29
N PRO A 339 -3.92 -15.12 -32.11
CA PRO A 339 -3.93 -13.72 -32.52
C PRO A 339 -4.16 -12.77 -31.32
N GLU A 340 -4.96 -13.16 -30.32
CA GLU A 340 -5.20 -12.36 -29.15
C GLU A 340 -3.96 -12.28 -28.24
N ILE A 341 -3.22 -13.38 -28.08
CA ILE A 341 -1.94 -13.39 -27.35
C ILE A 341 -0.91 -12.51 -28.07
N ALA A 342 -0.82 -12.61 -29.41
CA ALA A 342 0.08 -11.78 -30.20
C ALA A 342 -0.24 -10.28 -30.06
N GLU A 343 -1.52 -9.93 -30.04
CA GLU A 343 -1.96 -8.56 -29.83
C GLU A 343 -1.68 -8.07 -28.41
N ASN A 344 -1.85 -8.92 -27.38
CA ASN A 344 -1.48 -8.59 -26.01
C ASN A 344 0.05 -8.40 -25.84
N LEU A 345 0.86 -9.18 -26.57
CA LEU A 345 2.31 -8.95 -26.66
C LEU A 345 2.63 -7.59 -27.29
N ARG A 346 1.97 -7.23 -28.40
CA ARG A 346 2.14 -5.93 -29.07
C ARG A 346 1.82 -4.77 -28.12
N ARG A 347 0.66 -4.82 -27.43
CA ARG A 347 0.22 -3.80 -26.46
C ARG A 347 1.28 -3.55 -25.39
N ARG A 348 1.99 -4.58 -24.97
CA ARG A 348 3.05 -4.49 -23.96
C ARG A 348 4.42 -4.05 -24.51
N GLY A 349 4.55 -3.84 -25.82
CA GLY A 349 5.80 -3.45 -26.47
C GLY A 349 6.62 -4.62 -27.03
N GLY A 350 6.04 -5.84 -27.06
CA GLY A 350 6.67 -7.03 -27.62
C GLY A 350 7.35 -7.94 -26.60
N ALA A 351 7.85 -9.08 -27.07
CA ALA A 351 8.42 -10.12 -26.20
C ALA A 351 9.75 -9.71 -25.53
N ALA A 352 10.48 -8.77 -26.11
CA ALA A 352 11.73 -8.24 -25.55
C ALA A 352 11.51 -7.43 -24.25
N THR A 353 10.32 -6.85 -24.07
CA THR A 353 9.98 -6.05 -22.88
C THR A 353 9.47 -6.88 -21.70
N LEU A 354 9.32 -8.18 -21.84
CA LEU A 354 8.79 -9.10 -20.83
C LEU A 354 9.91 -9.93 -20.22
N LEU A 355 10.39 -9.53 -19.03
CA LEU A 355 11.39 -10.27 -18.25
C LEU A 355 10.70 -11.26 -17.32
N ILE A 356 10.97 -12.55 -17.42
CA ILE A 356 10.46 -13.57 -16.51
C ILE A 356 11.19 -13.45 -15.16
N THR A 357 10.46 -13.08 -14.12
CA THR A 357 11.01 -12.89 -12.76
C THR A 357 10.86 -14.12 -11.87
N SER A 358 9.85 -14.95 -12.15
CA SER A 358 9.66 -16.26 -11.53
C SER A 358 8.89 -17.18 -12.46
N GLY A 359 9.02 -18.50 -12.29
CA GLY A 359 8.38 -19.49 -13.16
C GLY A 359 9.24 -20.74 -13.30
N PRO A 360 9.24 -21.42 -14.48
CA PRO A 360 10.17 -22.49 -14.78
C PRO A 360 11.62 -22.00 -14.62
N ALA A 361 12.48 -22.85 -14.06
CA ALA A 361 13.85 -22.45 -13.69
C ALA A 361 14.70 -22.02 -14.90
N ASP A 362 14.48 -22.61 -16.06
CA ASP A 362 15.17 -22.32 -17.32
C ASP A 362 14.69 -21.00 -17.98
N ALA A 363 13.52 -20.49 -17.57
CA ALA A 363 12.96 -19.23 -18.05
C ALA A 363 13.35 -18.03 -17.18
N GLN A 364 13.62 -18.25 -15.90
CA GLN A 364 13.82 -17.18 -14.93
C GLN A 364 15.06 -16.32 -15.26
N GLY A 365 14.90 -14.98 -15.19
CA GLY A 365 15.96 -14.01 -15.51
C GLY A 365 16.15 -13.73 -16.99
N LYS A 366 15.33 -14.34 -17.87
CA LYS A 366 15.37 -14.12 -19.32
C LYS A 366 14.14 -13.37 -19.83
N THR A 367 14.29 -12.64 -20.93
CA THR A 367 13.14 -12.09 -21.63
C THR A 367 12.40 -13.19 -22.40
N LEU A 368 11.09 -13.01 -22.63
CA LEU A 368 10.31 -13.93 -23.43
C LEU A 368 10.87 -14.10 -24.85
N GLU A 369 11.44 -13.03 -25.43
CA GLU A 369 12.12 -13.08 -26.72
C GLU A 369 13.35 -14.00 -26.68
N ALA A 370 14.20 -13.88 -25.65
CA ALA A 370 15.38 -14.72 -25.50
C ALA A 370 15.00 -16.20 -25.37
N ILE A 371 13.97 -16.52 -24.58
CA ILE A 371 13.46 -17.87 -24.40
C ILE A 371 12.93 -18.42 -25.73
N ALA A 372 12.11 -17.64 -26.44
CA ALA A 372 11.56 -18.04 -27.74
C ALA A 372 12.68 -18.34 -28.75
N LYS A 373 13.70 -17.48 -28.81
CA LYS A 373 14.86 -17.66 -29.69
C LYS A 373 15.68 -18.90 -29.33
N GLU A 374 15.96 -19.13 -28.04
CA GLU A 374 16.71 -20.31 -27.57
C GLU A 374 16.01 -21.62 -27.91
N GLN A 375 14.67 -21.63 -27.87
CA GLN A 375 13.86 -22.80 -28.13
C GLN A 375 13.46 -22.94 -29.62
N GLY A 376 13.80 -21.97 -30.47
CA GLY A 376 13.37 -21.95 -31.88
C GLY A 376 11.86 -21.82 -32.06
N LEU A 377 11.19 -21.13 -31.10
CA LEU A 377 9.73 -20.97 -31.05
C LEU A 377 9.32 -19.52 -31.37
N ASP A 378 8.10 -19.37 -31.86
CA ASP A 378 7.41 -18.08 -31.85
C ASP A 378 7.09 -17.66 -30.40
N PRO A 379 7.14 -16.36 -30.03
CA PRO A 379 6.87 -15.89 -28.66
C PRO A 379 5.49 -16.30 -28.10
N VAL A 380 4.44 -16.42 -28.94
CA VAL A 380 3.11 -16.91 -28.52
C VAL A 380 3.19 -18.37 -28.10
N VAL A 381 3.92 -19.17 -28.88
CA VAL A 381 4.13 -20.60 -28.58
C VAL A 381 4.97 -20.77 -27.33
N ALA A 382 6.04 -19.98 -27.17
CA ALA A 382 6.87 -19.97 -25.96
C ALA A 382 6.05 -19.58 -24.71
N THR A 383 5.15 -18.60 -24.81
CA THR A 383 4.21 -18.24 -23.73
C THR A 383 3.39 -19.44 -23.27
N ILE A 384 2.77 -20.15 -24.20
CA ILE A 384 1.95 -21.33 -23.89
C ILE A 384 2.81 -22.47 -23.30
N ALA A 385 4.02 -22.68 -23.83
CA ALA A 385 4.95 -23.69 -23.34
C ALA A 385 5.37 -23.42 -21.89
N ILE A 386 5.67 -22.18 -21.54
CA ILE A 386 5.97 -21.75 -20.17
C ILE A 386 4.77 -22.02 -19.25
N LEU A 387 3.57 -21.57 -19.63
CA LEU A 387 2.35 -21.69 -18.81
C LEU A 387 1.91 -23.15 -18.63
N LYS A 388 2.18 -24.04 -19.61
CA LYS A 388 1.93 -25.49 -19.46
C LYS A 388 2.80 -26.12 -18.38
N GLN A 389 4.02 -25.64 -18.19
CA GLN A 389 4.90 -26.15 -17.13
C GLN A 389 4.47 -25.58 -15.77
N ARG A 390 4.42 -24.25 -15.66
CA ARG A 390 4.12 -23.52 -14.44
C ARG A 390 3.67 -22.10 -14.74
N GLU A 391 2.87 -21.50 -13.86
CA GLU A 391 2.63 -20.06 -13.90
C GLU A 391 3.94 -19.30 -13.73
N ALA A 392 4.10 -18.22 -14.48
CA ALA A 392 5.26 -17.35 -14.43
C ALA A 392 4.83 -15.91 -14.07
N ARG A 393 5.73 -15.14 -13.48
CA ARG A 393 5.55 -13.70 -13.29
C ARG A 393 6.52 -12.94 -14.19
N VAL A 394 6.06 -11.77 -14.63
CA VAL A 394 6.82 -10.95 -15.58
C VAL A 394 6.94 -9.51 -15.09
N ALA A 395 8.16 -8.97 -15.15
CA ALA A 395 8.38 -7.54 -15.18
C ALA A 395 8.24 -7.07 -16.63
N SER A 396 7.29 -6.18 -16.86
CA SER A 396 6.92 -5.70 -18.20
C SER A 396 7.32 -4.24 -18.34
N PHE A 397 8.35 -3.94 -19.14
CA PHE A 397 8.88 -2.59 -19.37
C PHE A 397 7.96 -1.83 -20.33
N ASN A 398 6.90 -1.26 -19.81
CA ASN A 398 5.76 -0.78 -20.58
C ASN A 398 5.16 0.54 -20.09
N GLN A 399 5.87 1.31 -19.27
CA GLN A 399 5.45 2.63 -18.84
C GLN A 399 6.42 3.71 -19.36
N SER A 400 5.89 4.87 -19.68
CA SER A 400 6.63 6.07 -20.07
C SER A 400 7.07 6.85 -18.83
N GLU A 401 8.35 7.24 -18.75
CA GLU A 401 8.85 8.12 -17.68
C GLU A 401 8.13 9.48 -17.65
N ASN A 402 7.69 10.00 -18.80
CA ASN A 402 6.92 11.23 -18.87
C ASN A 402 5.54 11.09 -18.21
N ASP A 403 4.85 9.96 -18.41
CA ASP A 403 3.57 9.70 -17.76
C ASP A 403 3.75 9.48 -16.25
N ILE A 404 4.81 8.77 -15.85
CA ILE A 404 5.18 8.58 -14.43
C ILE A 404 5.39 9.95 -13.76
N ALA A 405 6.19 10.83 -14.37
CA ALA A 405 6.44 12.18 -13.85
C ALA A 405 5.17 13.04 -13.79
N ALA A 406 4.31 12.95 -14.82
CA ALA A 406 3.07 13.72 -14.87
C ALA A 406 2.10 13.37 -13.73
N PHE A 407 1.92 12.08 -13.42
CA PHE A 407 1.13 11.62 -12.28
C PHE A 407 1.78 11.97 -10.95
N MET A 408 3.10 11.78 -10.82
CA MET A 408 3.87 12.03 -9.59
C MET A 408 3.76 13.47 -9.09
N LEU A 409 3.59 14.42 -10.01
CA LEU A 409 3.43 15.84 -9.70
C LEU A 409 2.05 16.18 -9.10
N ARG A 410 1.09 15.27 -9.07
CA ARG A 410 -0.25 15.56 -8.57
C ARG A 410 -0.33 15.40 -7.05
N PRO A 411 -0.90 16.35 -6.30
CA PRO A 411 -0.99 16.27 -4.84
C PRO A 411 -1.92 15.14 -4.35
N TRP A 412 -2.80 14.64 -5.21
CA TRP A 412 -3.70 13.54 -4.96
C TRP A 412 -3.11 12.17 -5.34
N VAL A 413 -1.85 12.12 -5.81
CA VAL A 413 -1.11 10.87 -6.06
C VAL A 413 -0.06 10.69 -4.97
N VAL A 414 -0.24 9.66 -4.14
CA VAL A 414 0.68 9.32 -3.06
C VAL A 414 1.70 8.26 -3.46
N THR A 415 2.70 8.03 -2.62
CA THR A 415 3.74 7.04 -2.87
C THR A 415 3.28 5.65 -2.47
N SER A 416 3.44 4.67 -3.37
CA SER A 416 3.28 3.25 -3.07
C SER A 416 4.45 2.44 -3.60
N SER A 417 4.49 1.15 -3.23
CA SER A 417 5.47 0.22 -3.78
C SER A 417 4.87 -0.75 -4.79
N ASP A 418 3.60 -1.10 -4.66
CA ASP A 418 2.98 -2.24 -5.35
C ASP A 418 3.89 -3.49 -5.21
N ALA A 419 4.37 -3.69 -3.98
CA ALA A 419 5.45 -4.61 -3.65
C ALA A 419 5.09 -6.06 -3.95
N THR A 420 5.77 -6.65 -4.93
CA THR A 420 5.65 -8.06 -5.29
C THR A 420 7.03 -8.71 -5.39
N LEU A 421 7.15 -9.94 -4.86
CA LEU A 421 8.42 -10.68 -4.89
C LEU A 421 8.88 -10.95 -6.33
N GLY A 422 10.19 -10.81 -6.57
CA GLY A 422 10.82 -10.96 -7.89
C GLY A 422 10.95 -9.64 -8.68
N HIS A 423 10.33 -8.57 -8.22
CA HIS A 423 10.50 -7.23 -8.78
C HIS A 423 11.26 -6.33 -7.77
N PRO A 424 12.21 -5.49 -8.19
CA PRO A 424 12.99 -4.63 -7.29
C PRO A 424 12.14 -3.63 -6.50
N ARG A 425 10.89 -3.37 -6.90
CA ARG A 425 9.97 -2.46 -6.22
C ARG A 425 9.63 -2.89 -4.79
N TYR A 426 9.70 -4.19 -4.48
CA TYR A 426 9.53 -4.70 -3.12
C TYR A 426 10.62 -4.20 -2.16
N TYR A 427 11.84 -4.00 -2.69
CA TYR A 427 13.03 -3.67 -1.92
C TYR A 427 13.49 -2.23 -2.05
N GLY A 428 12.91 -1.43 -2.98
CA GLY A 428 13.52 -0.16 -3.33
C GLY A 428 12.59 0.97 -3.78
N SER A 429 11.24 0.87 -3.74
CA SER A 429 10.34 1.88 -4.32
C SER A 429 10.49 3.26 -3.69
N PHE A 430 10.44 3.38 -2.37
CA PHE A 430 10.57 4.65 -1.68
C PHE A 430 11.97 5.24 -1.83
N ALA A 431 12.99 4.39 -1.69
CA ALA A 431 14.39 4.79 -1.88
C ALA A 431 14.65 5.23 -3.34
N ARG A 432 14.03 4.57 -4.35
CA ARG A 432 14.12 4.97 -5.75
C ARG A 432 13.41 6.29 -6.02
N LYS A 433 12.19 6.47 -5.50
CA LYS A 433 11.46 7.74 -5.66
C LYS A 433 12.30 8.92 -5.15
N TYR A 434 12.92 8.74 -3.98
CA TYR A 434 13.83 9.74 -3.44
C TYR A 434 15.07 9.94 -4.34
N ALA A 435 15.83 8.87 -4.61
CA ALA A 435 17.11 8.98 -5.31
C ALA A 435 16.95 9.53 -6.73
N THR A 436 15.98 9.00 -7.49
CA THR A 436 15.75 9.37 -8.90
C THR A 436 15.01 10.69 -9.02
N TYR A 437 13.77 10.77 -8.47
CA TYR A 437 12.86 11.86 -8.80
C TYR A 437 12.98 13.09 -7.89
N VAL A 438 13.57 12.93 -6.69
CA VAL A 438 13.84 14.07 -5.80
C VAL A 438 15.26 14.59 -5.96
N LYS A 439 16.26 13.70 -5.86
CA LYS A 439 17.67 14.10 -5.77
C LYS A 439 18.29 14.34 -7.14
N ASP A 440 18.16 13.36 -8.06
CA ASP A 440 18.87 13.38 -9.34
C ASP A 440 18.09 14.18 -10.40
N GLU A 441 16.84 13.84 -10.70
CA GLU A 441 16.02 14.49 -11.74
C GLU A 441 15.26 15.73 -11.25
N LYS A 442 15.06 15.88 -9.94
CA LYS A 442 14.36 17.02 -9.32
C LYS A 442 12.95 17.28 -9.86
N ILE A 443 12.22 16.20 -10.16
CA ILE A 443 10.83 16.24 -10.62
C ILE A 443 9.91 16.73 -9.51
N ILE A 444 10.12 16.23 -8.28
CA ILE A 444 9.38 16.69 -7.09
C ILE A 444 10.35 17.17 -6.00
N SER A 445 9.88 18.06 -5.14
CA SER A 445 10.66 18.50 -3.98
C SER A 445 10.74 17.40 -2.90
N LEU A 446 11.76 17.49 -2.02
CA LEU A 446 11.85 16.62 -0.85
C LEU A 446 10.62 16.75 0.07
N GLN A 447 10.08 17.98 0.23
CA GLN A 447 8.86 18.20 0.99
C GLN A 447 7.67 17.41 0.38
N ALA A 448 7.47 17.52 -0.94
CA ALA A 448 6.40 16.80 -1.63
C ALA A 448 6.56 15.27 -1.49
N PHE A 449 7.79 14.75 -1.62
CA PHE A 449 8.06 13.32 -1.41
C PHE A 449 7.69 12.87 0.01
N ILE A 450 8.10 13.63 1.04
CA ILE A 450 7.77 13.30 2.43
C ILE A 450 6.26 13.36 2.63
N ASP A 451 5.59 14.44 2.18
CA ASP A 451 4.15 14.60 2.38
C ASP A 451 3.34 13.50 1.66
N GLN A 452 3.69 13.18 0.40
CA GLN A 452 3.07 12.09 -0.37
C GLN A 452 3.34 10.69 0.21
N SER A 453 4.40 10.54 0.98
CA SER A 453 4.76 9.26 1.61
C SER A 453 4.29 9.15 3.07
N THR A 454 3.68 10.21 3.64
CA THR A 454 3.33 10.28 5.07
C THR A 454 1.98 10.96 5.31
N ALA A 455 1.97 12.29 5.49
CA ALA A 455 0.79 13.06 5.92
C ALA A 455 -0.36 13.02 4.92
N ALA A 456 -0.07 13.14 3.63
CA ALA A 456 -1.10 13.06 2.59
C ALA A 456 -1.74 11.66 2.55
N THR A 457 -0.93 10.60 2.58
CA THR A 457 -1.42 9.22 2.65
C THR A 457 -2.25 8.98 3.91
N ALA A 458 -1.76 9.40 5.09
CA ALA A 458 -2.50 9.26 6.33
C ALA A 458 -3.86 9.97 6.30
N ALA A 459 -3.92 11.17 5.73
CA ALA A 459 -5.16 11.94 5.60
C ALA A 459 -6.15 11.26 4.63
N MET A 460 -5.70 10.78 3.48
CA MET A 460 -6.53 10.09 2.47
C MET A 460 -7.22 8.86 3.04
N PHE A 461 -6.53 8.13 3.91
CA PHE A 461 -7.04 6.88 4.48
C PHE A 461 -7.58 7.00 5.91
N GLY A 462 -7.57 8.21 6.48
CA GLY A 462 -8.08 8.46 7.83
C GLY A 462 -7.27 7.78 8.92
N LEU A 463 -5.94 7.69 8.78
CA LEU A 463 -5.05 7.14 9.81
C LEU A 463 -4.79 8.18 10.90
N GLU A 464 -5.63 8.18 11.92
CA GLU A 464 -5.53 9.15 13.00
C GLU A 464 -4.23 9.00 13.80
N GLY A 465 -3.57 10.14 14.03
CA GLY A 465 -2.35 10.20 14.84
C GLY A 465 -1.10 9.63 14.15
N ARG A 466 -1.12 9.34 12.84
CA ARG A 466 0.05 8.86 12.09
C ARG A 466 0.38 9.80 10.92
N GLY A 467 1.54 9.61 10.31
CA GLY A 467 2.00 10.39 9.15
C GLY A 467 2.48 11.81 9.45
N GLN A 468 2.56 12.21 10.72
CA GLN A 468 3.05 13.54 11.13
C GLN A 468 3.90 13.46 12.38
N LEU A 469 4.97 14.27 12.45
CA LEU A 469 5.72 14.50 13.67
C LEU A 469 5.07 15.65 14.43
N LYS A 470 4.17 15.31 15.35
CA LYS A 470 3.53 16.27 16.27
C LYS A 470 3.34 15.65 17.65
N VAL A 471 3.30 16.47 18.68
CA VAL A 471 3.04 16.01 20.05
C VAL A 471 1.69 15.27 20.12
N GLY A 472 1.69 14.11 20.75
CA GLY A 472 0.54 13.20 20.87
C GLY A 472 0.38 12.21 19.73
N ALA A 473 1.06 12.37 18.58
CA ALA A 473 1.06 11.39 17.51
C ALA A 473 1.79 10.10 17.90
N PHE A 474 1.46 9.00 17.23
CA PHE A 474 2.23 7.76 17.35
C PHE A 474 3.67 7.98 16.90
N ALA A 475 4.59 7.35 17.61
CA ALA A 475 6.01 7.51 17.36
C ALA A 475 6.48 6.52 16.27
N ASP A 476 6.01 6.74 15.04
CA ASP A 476 6.58 6.18 13.81
C ASP A 476 7.49 7.24 13.20
N VAL A 477 8.79 7.08 13.37
CA VAL A 477 9.79 8.09 13.01
C VAL A 477 10.94 7.45 12.27
N ILE A 478 11.39 8.08 11.19
CA ILE A 478 12.56 7.65 10.42
C ILE A 478 13.64 8.73 10.40
N ALA A 479 14.89 8.30 10.25
CA ALA A 479 15.99 9.17 9.91
C ALA A 479 16.85 8.53 8.83
N PHE A 480 17.07 9.24 7.71
CA PHE A 480 17.89 8.77 6.61
C PHE A 480 18.96 9.80 6.18
N ASP A 481 20.07 9.30 5.68
CA ASP A 481 21.13 10.13 5.13
C ASP A 481 20.76 10.57 3.70
N PRO A 482 20.53 11.88 3.45
CA PRO A 482 20.14 12.36 2.12
C PRO A 482 21.19 12.14 1.03
N LYS A 483 22.43 11.88 1.40
CA LYS A 483 23.51 11.62 0.44
C LYS A 483 23.50 10.20 -0.07
N THR A 484 23.13 9.24 0.80
CA THR A 484 23.30 7.81 0.54
C THR A 484 22.00 7.03 0.42
N PHE A 485 20.84 7.59 0.83
CA PHE A 485 19.54 6.91 0.73
C PHE A 485 19.20 6.62 -0.73
N ALA A 486 19.22 5.34 -1.09
CA ALA A 486 19.00 4.87 -2.46
C ALA A 486 18.63 3.38 -2.50
N PRO A 487 17.98 2.90 -3.57
CA PRO A 487 17.80 1.47 -3.79
C PRO A 487 19.15 0.80 -4.10
N ARG A 488 19.26 -0.48 -3.79
CA ARG A 488 20.32 -1.36 -4.30
C ARG A 488 19.73 -2.44 -5.20
N ALA A 489 18.44 -2.73 -5.03
CA ALA A 489 17.72 -3.68 -5.86
C ALA A 489 17.59 -3.16 -7.29
N ASP A 490 17.80 -4.04 -8.25
CA ASP A 490 17.57 -3.86 -9.68
C ASP A 490 16.92 -5.13 -10.27
N TYR A 491 16.65 -5.17 -11.57
CA TYR A 491 16.01 -6.33 -12.19
C TYR A 491 16.89 -7.58 -12.26
N ALA A 492 18.21 -7.45 -12.17
CA ALA A 492 19.14 -8.58 -12.07
C ALA A 492 19.28 -9.09 -10.63
N ASN A 493 19.17 -8.18 -9.64
CA ASN A 493 19.35 -8.44 -8.22
C ASN A 493 18.18 -7.85 -7.41
N PRO A 494 16.96 -8.37 -7.54
CA PRO A 494 15.76 -7.72 -7.02
C PRO A 494 15.60 -7.78 -5.49
N PHE A 495 16.44 -8.54 -4.78
CA PHE A 495 16.33 -8.82 -3.35
C PHE A 495 17.31 -8.02 -2.48
N LEU A 496 18.01 -7.03 -3.03
CA LEU A 496 18.98 -6.23 -2.28
C LEU A 496 18.26 -5.14 -1.47
N LEU A 497 18.47 -5.13 -0.16
CA LEU A 497 17.94 -4.10 0.74
C LEU A 497 18.42 -2.71 0.35
N ALA A 498 17.60 -1.69 0.52
CA ALA A 498 17.95 -0.29 0.33
C ALA A 498 19.07 0.13 1.30
N LYS A 499 19.80 1.20 0.98
CA LYS A 499 20.88 1.78 1.80
C LYS A 499 20.52 3.19 2.23
N GLY A 500 21.23 3.68 3.27
CA GLY A 500 21.14 5.07 3.73
C GLY A 500 20.00 5.34 4.73
N MET A 501 19.16 4.34 5.06
CA MET A 501 18.23 4.42 6.19
C MET A 501 19.02 4.23 7.49
N GLY A 502 19.19 5.29 8.28
CA GLY A 502 19.95 5.23 9.53
C GLY A 502 19.14 4.74 10.72
N MET A 503 17.88 5.16 10.81
CA MET A 503 17.02 4.83 11.94
C MET A 503 15.57 4.65 11.50
N VAL A 504 14.91 3.65 12.09
CA VAL A 504 13.44 3.48 12.02
C VAL A 504 12.92 3.19 13.41
N VAL A 505 11.95 3.97 13.84
CA VAL A 505 11.17 3.76 15.06
C VAL A 505 9.74 3.42 14.64
N VAL A 506 9.20 2.33 15.17
CA VAL A 506 7.81 1.89 14.97
C VAL A 506 7.13 1.86 16.32
N ASN A 507 6.02 2.60 16.49
CA ASN A 507 5.29 2.70 17.76
C ASN A 507 6.22 2.95 18.98
N GLY A 508 7.23 3.81 18.80
CA GLY A 508 8.15 4.20 19.85
C GLY A 508 9.30 3.22 20.12
N GLN A 509 9.42 2.14 19.39
CA GLN A 509 10.51 1.17 19.52
C GLN A 509 11.44 1.20 18.31
N VAL A 510 12.75 1.13 18.56
CA VAL A 510 13.77 1.20 17.49
C VAL A 510 13.85 -0.14 16.77
N ALA A 511 13.44 -0.15 15.49
CA ALA A 511 13.50 -1.32 14.60
C ALA A 511 14.78 -1.34 13.73
N ILE A 512 15.27 -0.17 13.34
CA ILE A 512 16.58 -0.01 12.66
C ILE A 512 17.41 1.01 13.45
N GLU A 513 18.66 0.69 13.73
CA GLU A 513 19.61 1.58 14.40
C GLU A 513 20.95 1.57 13.65
N ASN A 514 21.48 2.75 13.29
CA ASN A 514 22.71 2.90 12.50
C ASN A 514 22.72 2.05 11.22
N GLY A 515 21.54 1.91 10.58
CA GLY A 515 21.36 1.11 9.38
C GLY A 515 21.32 -0.40 9.60
N VAL A 516 21.29 -0.85 10.86
CA VAL A 516 21.26 -2.27 11.23
C VAL A 516 19.93 -2.62 11.87
N PRO A 517 19.25 -3.72 11.45
CA PRO A 517 18.06 -4.21 12.09
C PRO A 517 18.31 -4.64 13.54
N THR A 518 17.43 -4.23 14.46
CA THR A 518 17.50 -4.62 15.88
C THR A 518 16.79 -5.94 16.16
N GLY A 519 15.96 -6.43 15.23
CA GLY A 519 15.07 -7.57 15.44
C GLY A 519 13.78 -7.21 16.19
N THR A 520 13.57 -5.94 16.52
CA THR A 520 12.36 -5.49 17.22
C THR A 520 11.14 -5.55 16.33
N ALA A 521 10.09 -6.20 16.79
CA ALA A 521 8.79 -6.27 16.16
C ALA A 521 7.79 -5.43 16.97
N ALA A 522 7.53 -4.20 16.53
CA ALA A 522 6.66 -3.25 17.23
C ALA A 522 5.44 -2.82 16.39
N GLY A 523 5.27 -3.40 15.20
CA GLY A 523 4.13 -3.14 14.32
C GLY A 523 2.83 -3.69 14.88
N ARG A 524 1.71 -3.08 14.47
CA ARG A 524 0.37 -3.43 14.95
C ARG A 524 -0.61 -3.48 13.78
N PRO A 525 -1.64 -4.33 13.82
CA PRO A 525 -2.80 -4.20 12.96
C PRO A 525 -3.51 -2.87 13.24
N LEU A 526 -4.00 -2.23 12.19
CA LEU A 526 -4.70 -0.94 12.24
C LEU A 526 -6.14 -1.12 11.73
N PRO A 527 -7.06 -1.64 12.55
CA PRO A 527 -8.45 -1.77 12.14
C PRO A 527 -9.09 -0.40 11.96
N ARG A 528 -9.79 -0.22 10.82
CA ARG A 528 -10.64 0.94 10.61
C ARG A 528 -11.84 0.87 11.55
N GLN A 529 -12.20 2.00 12.13
CA GLN A 529 -13.44 2.10 12.90
C GLN A 529 -14.60 2.32 11.94
N PRO A 530 -15.62 1.45 11.92
CA PRO A 530 -16.81 1.66 11.13
C PRO A 530 -17.63 2.85 11.67
N ILE A 531 -18.52 3.40 10.82
CA ILE A 531 -19.45 4.45 11.27
C ILE A 531 -20.25 3.96 12.48
N ALA A 532 -20.27 4.76 13.54
CA ALA A 532 -20.93 4.41 14.80
C ALA A 532 -22.41 4.00 14.59
N GLY A 533 -22.81 2.89 15.19
CA GLY A 533 -24.18 2.35 15.10
C GLY A 533 -24.50 1.56 13.82
N THR A 534 -23.54 1.43 12.89
CA THR A 534 -23.76 0.66 11.65
C THR A 534 -23.38 -0.82 11.77
N CYS A 535 -22.64 -1.22 12.80
CA CYS A 535 -22.30 -2.60 13.13
C CYS A 535 -23.05 -3.03 14.40
N ARG A 536 -23.61 -4.25 14.37
CA ARG A 536 -24.38 -4.83 15.50
C ARG A 536 -23.49 -5.72 16.37
#